data_5fa400eacba3874f4076d467fa6f4ae9
#
_entry.id   5fa400eacba3874f4076d467fa6f4ae9
#
_cell.length_a   1.000
_cell.length_b   1.000
_cell.length_c   1.000
_cell.angle_alpha   90.00
_cell.angle_beta   90.00
_cell.angle_gamma   90.00
#
_symmetry.space_group_name_H-M   'P 1'
#
loop_
_entity.id
_entity.type
_entity.pdbx_description
1 polymer ?
#
loop_
_entity_poly.entity_id
_entity_poly.type
_entity_poly.pdbx_seq_one_letter_code
_entity_poly.pdbx_strand_id
1 'polypeptide(L)'
;MTQVVIICIYLAMLIGLGIVSRRFFRGGAADFFVASRSIGPFVLFMSVFGTTMTAFAMVGSTGEAYRVGVGTFGKIASSSALVHSAVFFLIGLRLWSLGKRNGYMTQIELFRDRFESNGLGYLLFPILVGLIIPYLLVGLLGAGSFIGGVTRGAFPDVFAATGGAVPPWLTSLVICGVVLSYIFMGGVRSAAWANTFQTIVFMIMGVLAFVLISTKLGGFSAASEMANSAKAVREGNISELQFLSYMFIPLSVAMFPHLFQNFLTSKNSKNFKFMLIAHPISIMVTWIPCILIGYWATGALMPGTETSIIPAAASPNAVLGIMVGKLSTPIIGGLVGAGVLAAIMSSLDSQFVSVGTMFTRDIVAHGFGKDRFSDEQMVWLARGFITLIVIITFLFTLAQPRSVFSLGVWCFSGYASLFPIVFATIYWKRVTKPAAYTAVIATAVCWFLLFRASDYGANSSFLVGGMMPVVMMFATCAISLVVVSLVTKAPSADTLKKFFPAK
;
A
#
# COMPACT_ATOMS: atom_id res chain seq x y z
N MET A 1 18.36 3.52 -23.60
CA MET A 1 19.59 3.41 -22.81
C MET A 1 19.63 4.45 -21.67
N THR A 2 19.59 5.76 -21.95
CA THR A 2 19.69 6.83 -20.92
C THR A 2 18.69 6.71 -19.79
N GLN A 3 17.42 6.37 -20.05
CA GLN A 3 16.38 6.17 -19.03
C GLN A 3 16.78 5.09 -18.02
N VAL A 4 17.27 3.95 -18.50
CA VAL A 4 17.67 2.82 -17.64
C VAL A 4 18.90 3.18 -16.81
N VAL A 5 19.86 3.89 -17.39
CA VAL A 5 21.05 4.37 -16.65
C VAL A 5 20.64 5.26 -15.47
N ILE A 6 19.73 6.22 -15.68
CA ILE A 6 19.22 7.09 -14.61
C ILE A 6 18.52 6.29 -13.52
N ILE A 7 17.69 5.32 -13.90
CA ILE A 7 17.02 4.42 -12.95
C ILE A 7 18.04 3.60 -12.17
N CYS A 8 19.07 3.05 -12.82
CA CYS A 8 20.14 2.32 -12.13
C CYS A 8 20.93 3.22 -11.16
N ILE A 9 21.19 4.46 -11.51
CA ILE A 9 21.84 5.45 -10.62
C ILE A 9 20.94 5.66 -9.39
N TYR A 10 19.64 5.85 -9.58
CA TYR A 10 18.69 5.99 -8.46
C TYR A 10 18.70 4.75 -7.55
N LEU A 11 18.65 3.54 -8.10
CA LEU A 11 18.70 2.31 -7.31
C LEU A 11 20.03 2.17 -6.55
N ALA A 12 21.15 2.54 -7.17
CA ALA A 12 22.46 2.58 -6.51
C ALA A 12 22.50 3.61 -5.37
N MET A 13 21.86 4.77 -5.54
CA MET A 13 21.71 5.76 -4.46
C MET A 13 20.91 5.21 -3.28
N LEU A 14 19.87 4.42 -3.51
CA LEU A 14 19.10 3.78 -2.43
C LEU A 14 19.94 2.78 -1.65
N ILE A 15 20.75 1.97 -2.32
CA ILE A 15 21.71 1.06 -1.67
C ILE A 15 22.72 1.88 -0.82
N GLY A 16 23.24 2.95 -1.39
CA GLY A 16 24.14 3.88 -0.68
C GLY A 16 23.47 4.48 0.56
N LEU A 17 22.22 4.92 0.44
CA LEU A 17 21.42 5.41 1.57
C LEU A 17 21.24 4.34 2.65
N GLY A 18 21.02 3.09 2.25
CA GLY A 18 20.95 1.94 3.16
C GLY A 18 22.25 1.76 3.95
N ILE A 19 23.40 1.84 3.28
CA ILE A 19 24.71 1.75 3.92
C ILE A 19 24.91 2.89 4.92
N VAL A 20 24.58 4.11 4.55
CA VAL A 20 24.67 5.28 5.44
C VAL A 20 23.72 5.15 6.62
N SER A 21 22.49 4.67 6.38
CA SER A 21 21.47 4.51 7.43
C SER A 21 21.86 3.50 8.51
N ARG A 22 22.74 2.53 8.19
CA ARG A 22 23.33 1.61 9.17
C ARG A 22 24.02 2.36 10.32
N ARG A 23 24.58 3.55 10.05
CA ARG A 23 25.23 4.38 11.09
C ARG A 23 24.21 4.93 12.12
N PHE A 24 22.93 5.03 11.74
CA PHE A 24 21.85 5.47 12.63
C PHE A 24 21.18 4.32 13.39
N PHE A 25 21.50 3.09 13.04
CA PHE A 25 21.02 1.91 13.74
C PHE A 25 21.70 1.80 15.11
N ARG A 26 20.89 1.85 16.18
CA ARG A 26 21.37 1.86 17.58
C ARG A 26 21.61 0.46 18.17
N GLY A 27 21.35 -0.58 17.36
CA GLY A 27 21.39 -1.97 17.83
C GLY A 27 20.12 -2.41 18.55
N GLY A 28 19.94 -3.73 18.66
CA GLY A 28 18.83 -4.36 19.36
C GLY A 28 17.50 -4.41 18.62
N ALA A 29 16.62 -5.30 19.08
CA ALA A 29 15.32 -5.57 18.48
C ALA A 29 14.38 -4.36 18.50
N ALA A 30 14.38 -3.56 19.58
CA ALA A 30 13.52 -2.39 19.69
C ALA A 30 13.82 -1.30 18.63
N ASP A 31 15.09 -1.14 18.26
CA ASP A 31 15.46 -0.19 17.20
C ASP A 31 15.13 -0.74 15.83
N PHE A 32 15.37 -2.03 15.60
CA PHE A 32 15.05 -2.70 14.34
C PHE A 32 13.54 -2.70 14.05
N PHE A 33 12.69 -2.96 15.05
CA PHE A 33 11.25 -3.15 14.85
C PHE A 33 10.40 -1.88 14.99
N VAL A 34 10.77 -0.91 15.84
CA VAL A 34 9.99 0.32 16.08
C VAL A 34 10.83 1.60 16.19
N ALA A 35 12.05 1.60 15.65
CA ALA A 35 12.97 2.75 15.64
C ALA A 35 13.12 3.42 17.03
N SER A 36 13.09 2.62 18.12
CA SER A 36 13.14 3.08 19.52
C SER A 36 12.11 4.18 19.84
N ARG A 37 11.00 4.27 19.11
CA ARG A 37 9.91 5.27 19.24
C ARG A 37 10.42 6.72 19.25
N SER A 38 11.34 7.06 18.34
CA SER A 38 12.06 8.33 18.35
C SER A 38 11.80 9.22 17.12
N ILE A 39 10.86 8.83 16.26
CA ILE A 39 10.60 9.51 14.99
C ILE A 39 9.83 10.82 15.22
N GLY A 40 10.33 11.90 14.58
CA GLY A 40 9.72 13.24 14.61
C GLY A 40 8.56 13.40 13.61
N PRO A 41 7.86 14.57 13.62
CA PRO A 41 6.62 14.77 12.84
C PRO A 41 6.83 14.67 11.33
N PHE A 42 7.89 15.26 10.79
CA PHE A 42 8.15 15.27 9.35
C PHE A 42 8.48 13.87 8.82
N VAL A 43 9.39 13.15 9.47
CA VAL A 43 9.77 11.79 9.07
C VAL A 43 8.61 10.82 9.26
N LEU A 44 7.81 10.98 10.33
CA LEU A 44 6.59 10.19 10.53
C LEU A 44 5.60 10.38 9.38
N PHE A 45 5.33 11.64 9.01
CA PHE A 45 4.44 11.96 7.90
C PHE A 45 4.98 11.38 6.59
N MET A 46 6.24 11.62 6.26
CA MET A 46 6.87 11.13 5.03
C MET A 46 6.87 9.59 4.97
N SER A 47 7.10 8.93 6.11
CA SER A 47 7.07 7.47 6.18
C SER A 47 5.66 6.92 6.00
N VAL A 48 4.64 7.49 6.67
CA VAL A 48 3.24 7.06 6.55
C VAL A 48 2.70 7.38 5.16
N PHE A 49 2.92 8.60 4.66
CA PHE A 49 2.45 9.01 3.35
C PHE A 49 3.14 8.19 2.24
N GLY A 50 4.48 8.10 2.26
CA GLY A 50 5.23 7.32 1.27
C GLY A 50 4.80 5.86 1.23
N THR A 51 4.56 5.26 2.38
CA THR A 51 4.08 3.88 2.48
C THR A 51 2.66 3.68 1.92
N THR A 52 1.79 4.69 1.99
CA THR A 52 0.44 4.62 1.40
C THR A 52 0.41 4.90 -0.10
N MET A 53 1.43 5.59 -0.63
CA MET A 53 1.57 5.88 -2.06
C MET A 53 2.34 4.76 -2.77
N THR A 54 1.60 3.79 -3.26
CA THR A 54 2.12 2.57 -3.90
C THR A 54 1.96 2.63 -5.42
N ALA A 55 2.32 1.54 -6.10
CA ALA A 55 1.95 1.36 -7.51
C ALA A 55 0.43 1.48 -7.75
N PHE A 56 -0.41 1.13 -6.78
CA PHE A 56 -1.86 1.34 -6.85
C PHE A 56 -2.21 2.83 -7.02
N ALA A 57 -1.52 3.70 -6.27
CA ALA A 57 -1.78 5.15 -6.32
C ALA A 57 -1.33 5.79 -7.64
N MET A 58 -0.27 5.30 -8.27
CA MET A 58 0.27 5.89 -9.49
C MET A 58 -0.17 5.11 -10.73
N VAL A 59 0.29 3.89 -10.87
CA VAL A 59 0.02 3.03 -12.04
C VAL A 59 -1.44 2.57 -12.06
N GLY A 60 -1.95 2.11 -10.91
CA GLY A 60 -3.32 1.63 -10.78
C GLY A 60 -4.36 2.71 -11.02
N SER A 61 -4.19 3.89 -10.41
CA SER A 61 -5.15 5.01 -10.56
C SER A 61 -5.15 5.58 -11.97
N THR A 62 -3.97 5.69 -12.61
CA THR A 62 -3.85 6.12 -14.01
C THR A 62 -4.55 5.12 -14.94
N GLY A 63 -4.32 3.83 -14.76
CA GLY A 63 -4.97 2.78 -15.54
C GLY A 63 -6.48 2.72 -15.33
N GLU A 64 -6.94 2.92 -14.10
CA GLU A 64 -8.37 2.98 -13.79
C GLU A 64 -9.03 4.23 -14.40
N ALA A 65 -8.38 5.39 -14.35
CA ALA A 65 -8.88 6.61 -14.99
C ALA A 65 -8.91 6.49 -16.52
N TYR A 66 -7.94 5.80 -17.12
CA TYR A 66 -7.99 5.43 -18.54
C TYR A 66 -9.20 4.55 -18.86
N ARG A 67 -9.56 3.62 -17.97
CA ARG A 67 -10.68 2.68 -18.14
C ARG A 67 -12.05 3.33 -17.94
N VAL A 68 -12.25 4.08 -16.83
CA VAL A 68 -13.55 4.59 -16.37
C VAL A 68 -13.62 6.11 -16.22
N GLY A 69 -12.58 6.86 -16.58
CA GLY A 69 -12.59 8.31 -16.62
C GLY A 69 -12.37 9.01 -15.28
N VAL A 70 -12.74 10.31 -15.24
CA VAL A 70 -12.47 11.23 -14.11
C VAL A 70 -13.23 10.87 -12.82
N GLY A 71 -14.31 10.08 -12.90
CA GLY A 71 -15.01 9.56 -11.72
C GLY A 71 -14.10 8.79 -10.76
N THR A 72 -12.95 8.31 -11.25
CA THR A 72 -11.88 7.72 -10.46
C THR A 72 -11.37 8.67 -9.39
N PHE A 73 -11.34 9.99 -9.61
CA PHE A 73 -10.94 10.99 -8.62
C PHE A 73 -11.79 10.94 -7.35
N GLY A 74 -13.10 11.05 -7.48
CA GLY A 74 -14.02 10.98 -6.34
C GLY A 74 -13.99 9.63 -5.65
N LYS A 75 -13.92 8.55 -6.44
CA LYS A 75 -13.86 7.18 -5.95
C LYS A 75 -12.60 6.92 -5.10
N ILE A 76 -11.41 7.28 -5.59
CA ILE A 76 -10.13 6.94 -4.96
C ILE A 76 -9.57 8.09 -4.13
N ALA A 77 -9.30 9.24 -4.74
CA ALA A 77 -8.54 10.32 -4.12
C ALA A 77 -9.33 11.00 -3.01
N SER A 78 -10.56 11.44 -3.30
CA SER A 78 -11.40 12.15 -2.32
C SER A 78 -11.76 11.27 -1.14
N SER A 79 -12.20 10.02 -1.38
CA SER A 79 -12.54 9.08 -0.31
C SER A 79 -11.34 8.77 0.57
N SER A 80 -10.17 8.50 -0.03
CA SER A 80 -8.96 8.19 0.74
C SER A 80 -8.45 9.39 1.53
N ALA A 81 -8.50 10.61 0.99
CA ALA A 81 -8.07 11.80 1.71
C ALA A 81 -8.86 12.01 3.00
N LEU A 82 -10.18 11.85 2.94
CA LEU A 82 -11.07 12.02 4.09
C LEU A 82 -10.94 10.86 5.07
N VAL A 83 -11.05 9.62 4.58
CA VAL A 83 -11.08 8.43 5.42
C VAL A 83 -9.73 8.16 6.09
N HIS A 84 -8.59 8.32 5.37
CA HIS A 84 -7.28 8.15 5.98
C HIS A 84 -7.07 9.14 7.14
N SER A 85 -7.40 10.43 6.95
CA SER A 85 -7.28 11.42 8.02
C SER A 85 -8.15 11.09 9.22
N ALA A 86 -9.40 10.67 9.00
CA ALA A 86 -10.29 10.24 10.07
C ALA A 86 -9.73 9.01 10.81
N VAL A 87 -9.21 8.01 10.08
CA VAL A 87 -8.59 6.81 10.67
C VAL A 87 -7.33 7.16 11.46
N PHE A 88 -6.45 8.01 10.93
CA PHE A 88 -5.23 8.40 11.64
C PHE A 88 -5.54 9.13 12.95
N PHE A 89 -6.58 9.96 12.96
CA PHE A 89 -7.04 10.67 14.16
C PHE A 89 -7.72 9.72 15.15
N LEU A 90 -8.73 9.00 14.70
CA LEU A 90 -9.55 8.16 15.58
C LEU A 90 -8.81 6.89 16.01
N ILE A 91 -8.18 6.20 15.08
CA ILE A 91 -7.55 4.90 15.32
C ILE A 91 -6.06 5.06 15.62
N GLY A 92 -5.30 5.72 14.74
CA GLY A 92 -3.83 5.79 14.82
C GLY A 92 -3.32 6.39 16.12
N LEU A 93 -3.92 7.49 16.56
CA LEU A 93 -3.54 8.15 17.84
C LEU A 93 -3.83 7.26 19.06
N ARG A 94 -4.94 6.54 19.05
CA ARG A 94 -5.30 5.59 20.14
C ARG A 94 -4.36 4.37 20.13
N LEU A 95 -4.07 3.81 18.95
CA LEU A 95 -3.14 2.70 18.79
C LEU A 95 -1.73 3.08 19.27
N TRP A 96 -1.25 4.28 18.90
CA TRP A 96 0.01 4.80 19.42
C TRP A 96 0.03 4.89 20.96
N SER A 97 -1.03 5.43 21.56
CA SER A 97 -1.14 5.58 23.01
C SER A 97 -1.13 4.23 23.72
N LEU A 98 -1.92 3.26 23.24
CA LEU A 98 -1.97 1.90 23.78
C LEU A 98 -0.62 1.19 23.59
N GLY A 99 -0.04 1.29 22.39
CA GLY A 99 1.24 0.68 22.08
C GLY A 99 2.39 1.23 22.92
N LYS A 100 2.41 2.55 23.15
CA LYS A 100 3.41 3.19 24.04
C LYS A 100 3.27 2.72 25.49
N ARG A 101 2.04 2.62 25.99
CA ARG A 101 1.76 2.24 27.39
C ARG A 101 2.05 0.77 27.66
N ASN A 102 1.67 -0.11 26.73
CA ASN A 102 1.75 -1.56 26.92
C ASN A 102 2.95 -2.21 26.22
N GLY A 103 3.78 -1.44 25.50
CA GLY A 103 4.99 -1.95 24.85
C GLY A 103 4.76 -2.70 23.54
N TYR A 104 3.55 -2.62 22.92
CA TYR A 104 3.27 -3.34 21.67
C TYR A 104 4.19 -2.93 20.53
N MET A 105 4.61 -3.90 19.75
CA MET A 105 5.39 -3.72 18.51
C MET A 105 4.60 -4.15 17.26
N THR A 106 3.57 -4.99 17.45
CA THR A 106 2.69 -5.45 16.37
C THR A 106 1.22 -5.26 16.75
N GLN A 107 0.35 -5.22 15.73
CA GLN A 107 -1.09 -5.17 15.99
C GLN A 107 -1.63 -6.50 16.55
N ILE A 108 -0.97 -7.62 16.25
CA ILE A 108 -1.36 -8.93 16.78
C ILE A 108 -1.15 -8.97 18.30
N GLU A 109 -0.07 -8.37 18.83
CA GLU A 109 0.14 -8.23 20.28
C GLU A 109 -1.01 -7.46 20.93
N LEU A 110 -1.50 -6.38 20.29
CA LEU A 110 -2.66 -5.62 20.76
C LEU A 110 -3.92 -6.50 20.86
N PHE A 111 -4.21 -7.28 19.81
CA PHE A 111 -5.40 -8.13 19.79
C PHE A 111 -5.30 -9.29 20.78
N ARG A 112 -4.12 -9.93 20.91
CA ARG A 112 -3.90 -10.97 21.92
C ARG A 112 -4.20 -10.48 23.32
N ASP A 113 -3.68 -9.32 23.64
CA ASP A 113 -3.83 -8.72 24.97
C ASP A 113 -5.28 -8.29 25.22
N ARG A 114 -5.92 -7.64 24.23
CA ARG A 114 -7.31 -7.18 24.35
C ARG A 114 -8.32 -8.31 24.52
N PHE A 115 -8.09 -9.42 23.85
CA PHE A 115 -8.99 -10.57 23.86
C PHE A 115 -8.50 -11.72 24.74
N GLU A 116 -7.41 -11.53 25.50
CA GLU A 116 -6.80 -12.55 26.36
C GLU A 116 -6.66 -13.90 25.62
N SER A 117 -6.09 -13.85 24.39
CA SER A 117 -6.10 -15.00 23.51
C SER A 117 -4.89 -15.14 22.59
N ASN A 118 -4.06 -16.12 22.89
CA ASN A 118 -2.94 -16.49 22.03
C ASN A 118 -3.41 -17.06 20.70
N GLY A 119 -4.46 -17.88 20.72
CA GLY A 119 -5.03 -18.49 19.52
C GLY A 119 -5.54 -17.48 18.51
N LEU A 120 -6.11 -16.34 18.98
CA LEU A 120 -6.52 -15.26 18.07
C LEU A 120 -5.33 -14.65 17.32
N GLY A 121 -4.18 -14.53 17.99
CA GLY A 121 -2.96 -14.06 17.33
C GLY A 121 -2.46 -15.04 16.27
N TYR A 122 -2.50 -16.33 16.54
CA TYR A 122 -2.14 -17.37 15.56
C TYR A 122 -3.12 -17.44 14.38
N LEU A 123 -4.39 -17.10 14.58
CA LEU A 123 -5.40 -16.99 13.51
C LEU A 123 -5.17 -15.73 12.65
N LEU A 124 -4.90 -14.59 13.28
CA LEU A 124 -4.71 -13.33 12.56
C LEU A 124 -3.40 -13.29 11.77
N PHE A 125 -2.33 -13.92 12.25
CA PHE A 125 -1.03 -13.90 11.59
C PHE A 125 -1.09 -14.36 10.11
N PRO A 126 -1.55 -15.57 9.78
CA PRO A 126 -1.62 -16.02 8.40
C PRO A 126 -2.58 -15.19 7.54
N ILE A 127 -3.67 -14.66 8.11
CA ILE A 127 -4.60 -13.80 7.39
C ILE A 127 -3.94 -12.48 7.00
N LEU A 128 -3.27 -11.81 7.94
CA LEU A 128 -2.63 -10.53 7.70
C LEU A 128 -1.43 -10.68 6.76
N VAL A 129 -0.60 -11.73 6.94
CA VAL A 129 0.52 -12.02 6.03
C VAL A 129 0.00 -12.45 4.65
N GLY A 130 -1.05 -13.26 4.61
CA GLY A 130 -1.70 -13.66 3.36
C GLY A 130 -2.22 -12.46 2.55
N LEU A 131 -2.75 -11.43 3.20
CA LEU A 131 -3.17 -10.18 2.55
C LEU A 131 -2.00 -9.26 2.17
N ILE A 132 -0.84 -9.35 2.86
CA ILE A 132 0.36 -8.57 2.45
C ILE A 132 0.93 -9.07 1.13
N ILE A 133 0.92 -10.36 0.85
CA ILE A 133 1.48 -10.91 -0.39
C ILE A 133 0.87 -10.27 -1.64
N PRO A 134 -0.47 -10.25 -1.85
CA PRO A 134 -1.05 -9.53 -2.99
C PRO A 134 -0.78 -8.03 -2.95
N TYR A 135 -0.60 -7.42 -1.78
CA TYR A 135 -0.21 -6.02 -1.68
C TYR A 135 1.22 -5.77 -2.18
N LEU A 136 2.16 -6.65 -1.85
CA LEU A 136 3.54 -6.62 -2.40
C LEU A 136 3.53 -6.85 -3.92
N LEU A 137 2.68 -7.76 -4.40
CA LEU A 137 2.48 -8.01 -5.84
C LEU A 137 2.04 -6.75 -6.59
N VAL A 138 1.12 -5.96 -6.03
CA VAL A 138 0.72 -4.66 -6.60
C VAL A 138 1.94 -3.78 -6.89
N GLY A 139 2.89 -3.72 -5.94
CA GLY A 139 4.13 -2.99 -6.10
C GLY A 139 4.99 -3.51 -7.25
N LEU A 140 5.33 -4.79 -7.22
CA LEU A 140 6.24 -5.40 -8.19
C LEU A 140 5.66 -5.39 -9.62
N LEU A 141 4.37 -5.72 -9.78
CA LEU A 141 3.69 -5.72 -11.08
C LEU A 141 3.55 -4.30 -11.64
N GLY A 142 3.25 -3.32 -10.79
CA GLY A 142 3.18 -1.92 -11.19
C GLY A 142 4.52 -1.39 -11.65
N ALA A 143 5.61 -1.72 -10.95
CA ALA A 143 6.96 -1.37 -11.37
C ALA A 143 7.33 -2.02 -12.71
N GLY A 144 7.07 -3.32 -12.86
CA GLY A 144 7.33 -4.04 -14.10
C GLY A 144 6.56 -3.46 -15.28
N SER A 145 5.27 -3.16 -15.10
CA SER A 145 4.42 -2.55 -16.15
C SER A 145 4.87 -1.13 -16.51
N PHE A 146 5.24 -0.32 -15.52
CA PHE A 146 5.70 1.04 -15.75
C PHE A 146 7.05 1.05 -16.49
N ILE A 147 8.04 0.30 -16.01
CA ILE A 147 9.38 0.22 -16.63
C ILE A 147 9.27 -0.37 -18.05
N GLY A 148 8.46 -1.40 -18.24
CA GLY A 148 8.17 -1.94 -19.57
C GLY A 148 7.56 -0.89 -20.52
N GLY A 149 6.66 -0.04 -20.01
CA GLY A 149 6.08 1.06 -20.79
C GLY A 149 7.11 2.12 -21.20
N VAL A 150 7.91 2.59 -20.23
CA VAL A 150 8.94 3.63 -20.45
C VAL A 150 10.08 3.15 -21.36
N THR A 151 10.43 1.86 -21.28
CA THR A 151 11.58 1.28 -22.03
C THR A 151 11.18 0.62 -23.34
N ARG A 152 9.91 0.72 -23.76
CA ARG A 152 9.42 0.09 -24.98
C ARG A 152 10.21 0.54 -26.21
N GLY A 153 10.77 -0.44 -26.96
CA GLY A 153 11.60 -0.18 -28.12
C GLY A 153 13.06 0.24 -27.81
N ALA A 154 13.47 0.28 -26.53
CA ALA A 154 14.82 0.70 -26.17
C ALA A 154 15.89 -0.39 -26.37
N PHE A 155 15.50 -1.67 -26.38
CA PHE A 155 16.39 -2.83 -26.48
C PHE A 155 15.84 -3.89 -27.44
N PRO A 156 15.65 -3.57 -28.75
CA PRO A 156 14.98 -4.47 -29.68
C PRO A 156 15.73 -5.80 -29.87
N ASP A 157 17.08 -5.75 -29.85
CA ASP A 157 17.92 -6.94 -30.05
C ASP A 157 18.04 -7.83 -28.81
N VAL A 158 17.86 -7.25 -27.59
CA VAL A 158 18.02 -7.97 -26.32
C VAL A 158 16.69 -8.55 -25.84
N PHE A 159 15.60 -7.77 -25.98
CA PHE A 159 14.29 -8.10 -25.45
C PHE A 159 13.23 -8.13 -26.56
N ALA A 160 13.51 -8.84 -27.66
CA ALA A 160 12.59 -8.92 -28.81
C ALA A 160 11.18 -9.40 -28.43
N ALA A 161 11.07 -10.38 -27.51
CA ALA A 161 9.80 -10.93 -27.04
C ALA A 161 8.88 -9.90 -26.34
N THR A 162 9.43 -8.83 -25.79
CA THR A 162 8.69 -7.73 -25.15
C THR A 162 8.63 -6.46 -25.99
N GLY A 163 8.93 -6.57 -27.29
CA GLY A 163 9.02 -5.41 -28.18
C GLY A 163 10.12 -4.43 -27.79
N GLY A 164 11.25 -4.93 -27.33
CA GLY A 164 12.41 -4.15 -26.89
C GLY A 164 12.25 -3.48 -25.53
N ALA A 165 11.23 -3.85 -24.76
CA ALA A 165 11.02 -3.36 -23.40
C ALA A 165 11.74 -4.25 -22.37
N VAL A 166 12.21 -3.66 -21.26
CA VAL A 166 12.71 -4.44 -20.12
C VAL A 166 11.58 -5.34 -19.58
N PRO A 167 11.81 -6.67 -19.49
CA PRO A 167 10.78 -7.60 -19.04
C PRO A 167 10.33 -7.32 -17.58
N PRO A 168 9.03 -7.43 -17.26
CA PRO A 168 8.52 -7.16 -15.91
C PRO A 168 9.17 -8.02 -14.82
N TRP A 169 9.47 -9.29 -15.12
CA TRP A 169 10.13 -10.20 -14.16
C TRP A 169 11.53 -9.71 -13.78
N LEU A 170 12.29 -9.17 -14.74
CA LEU A 170 13.64 -8.65 -14.48
C LEU A 170 13.57 -7.39 -13.59
N THR A 171 12.63 -6.49 -13.88
CA THR A 171 12.36 -5.33 -13.02
C THR A 171 12.02 -5.76 -11.58
N SER A 172 11.13 -6.75 -11.44
CA SER A 172 10.74 -7.27 -10.12
C SER A 172 11.91 -7.89 -9.38
N LEU A 173 12.75 -8.67 -10.06
CA LEU A 173 13.95 -9.29 -9.48
C LEU A 173 14.95 -8.24 -8.96
N VAL A 174 15.23 -7.22 -9.77
CA VAL A 174 16.13 -6.13 -9.40
C VAL A 174 15.59 -5.37 -8.18
N ILE A 175 14.30 -5.03 -8.18
CA ILE A 175 13.67 -4.33 -7.04
C ILE A 175 13.75 -5.18 -5.77
N CYS A 176 13.42 -6.48 -5.84
CA CYS A 176 13.53 -7.38 -4.71
C CYS A 176 14.96 -7.41 -4.13
N GLY A 177 15.98 -7.50 -4.99
CA GLY A 177 17.39 -7.49 -4.58
C GLY A 177 17.79 -6.16 -3.91
N VAL A 178 17.42 -5.03 -4.51
CA VAL A 178 17.72 -3.70 -3.96
C VAL A 178 17.03 -3.49 -2.62
N VAL A 179 15.73 -3.80 -2.51
CA VAL A 179 14.97 -3.65 -1.26
C VAL A 179 15.55 -4.52 -0.15
N LEU A 180 15.83 -5.79 -0.41
CA LEU A 180 16.46 -6.66 0.58
C LEU A 180 17.81 -6.12 1.05
N SER A 181 18.63 -5.58 0.14
CA SER A 181 19.99 -5.11 0.46
C SER A 181 19.99 -4.03 1.56
N TYR A 182 19.09 -3.04 1.50
CA TYR A 182 19.10 -1.99 2.50
C TYR A 182 18.18 -2.24 3.71
N ILE A 183 17.10 -3.01 3.57
CA ILE A 183 16.28 -3.43 4.73
C ILE A 183 17.11 -4.25 5.71
N PHE A 184 17.97 -5.12 5.23
CA PHE A 184 18.86 -5.91 6.07
C PHE A 184 19.83 -5.07 6.90
N MET A 185 20.10 -3.83 6.48
CA MET A 185 21.08 -2.96 7.15
C MET A 185 20.52 -2.25 8.40
N GLY A 186 19.23 -1.87 8.44
CA GLY A 186 18.76 -1.01 9.54
C GLY A 186 17.28 -1.10 9.92
N GLY A 187 16.53 -2.09 9.45
CA GLY A 187 15.13 -2.32 9.85
C GLY A 187 14.20 -1.10 9.63
N VAL A 188 13.25 -0.88 10.56
CA VAL A 188 12.26 0.23 10.49
C VAL A 188 12.90 1.61 10.43
N ARG A 189 14.01 1.85 11.13
CA ARG A 189 14.69 3.15 11.11
C ARG A 189 15.25 3.46 9.73
N SER A 190 15.90 2.48 9.10
CA SER A 190 16.42 2.61 7.74
C SER A 190 15.28 2.83 6.75
N ALA A 191 14.21 2.04 6.86
CA ALA A 191 13.01 2.19 6.04
C ALA A 191 12.38 3.59 6.18
N ALA A 192 12.28 4.15 7.39
CA ALA A 192 11.70 5.49 7.60
C ALA A 192 12.51 6.62 6.92
N TRP A 193 13.84 6.54 6.94
CA TRP A 193 14.70 7.49 6.24
C TRP A 193 14.67 7.29 4.73
N ALA A 194 14.71 6.04 4.27
CA ALA A 194 14.54 5.71 2.85
C ALA A 194 13.20 6.23 2.34
N ASN A 195 12.10 5.95 3.05
CA ASN A 195 10.77 6.44 2.71
C ASN A 195 10.68 7.96 2.66
N THR A 196 11.40 8.67 3.57
CA THR A 196 11.45 10.13 3.54
C THR A 196 12.07 10.63 2.25
N PHE A 197 13.23 10.09 1.86
CA PHE A 197 13.90 10.44 0.63
C PHE A 197 13.05 10.07 -0.60
N GLN A 198 12.55 8.85 -0.64
CA GLN A 198 11.70 8.34 -1.72
C GLN A 198 10.42 9.17 -1.89
N THR A 199 9.80 9.59 -0.79
CA THR A 199 8.59 10.43 -0.82
C THR A 199 8.87 11.80 -1.46
N ILE A 200 9.96 12.44 -1.10
CA ILE A 200 10.37 13.71 -1.72
C ILE A 200 10.60 13.52 -3.22
N VAL A 201 11.32 12.46 -3.60
CA VAL A 201 11.64 12.17 -5.01
C VAL A 201 10.35 11.94 -5.81
N PHE A 202 9.45 11.08 -5.36
CA PHE A 202 8.26 10.79 -6.15
C PHE A 202 7.28 11.97 -6.23
N MET A 203 7.16 12.78 -5.19
CA MET A 203 6.31 13.98 -5.24
C MET A 203 6.82 14.99 -6.28
N ILE A 204 8.12 15.27 -6.27
CA ILE A 204 8.73 16.18 -7.26
C ILE A 204 8.60 15.61 -8.68
N MET A 205 8.93 14.33 -8.86
CA MET A 205 8.90 13.69 -10.17
C MET A 205 7.47 13.50 -10.71
N GLY A 206 6.50 13.27 -9.82
CA GLY A 206 5.08 13.21 -10.19
C GLY A 206 4.55 14.53 -10.72
N VAL A 207 4.85 15.65 -10.06
CA VAL A 207 4.50 17.00 -10.53
C VAL A 207 5.21 17.31 -11.84
N LEU A 208 6.50 16.99 -11.95
CA LEU A 208 7.28 17.18 -13.18
C LEU A 208 6.67 16.40 -14.35
N ALA A 209 6.32 15.13 -14.16
CA ALA A 209 5.66 14.30 -15.17
C ALA A 209 4.35 14.93 -15.65
N PHE A 210 3.53 15.40 -14.72
CA PHE A 210 2.25 16.02 -15.01
C PHE A 210 2.41 17.30 -15.85
N VAL A 211 3.28 18.21 -15.42
CA VAL A 211 3.53 19.48 -16.13
C VAL A 211 4.04 19.20 -17.55
N LEU A 212 4.98 18.28 -17.70
CA LEU A 212 5.54 17.93 -19.02
C LEU A 212 4.52 17.29 -19.95
N ILE A 213 3.76 16.31 -19.46
CA ILE A 213 2.74 15.64 -20.27
C ILE A 213 1.67 16.65 -20.68
N SER A 214 1.18 17.47 -19.73
CA SER A 214 0.21 18.54 -20.01
C SER A 214 0.73 19.48 -21.11
N THR A 215 1.96 19.99 -20.96
CA THR A 215 2.55 20.91 -21.95
C THR A 215 2.70 20.27 -23.33
N LYS A 216 3.12 19.00 -23.40
CA LYS A 216 3.27 18.28 -24.67
C LYS A 216 1.95 17.99 -25.36
N LEU A 217 0.85 17.92 -24.61
CA LEU A 217 -0.51 17.78 -25.13
C LEU A 217 -1.19 19.13 -25.44
N GLY A 218 -0.45 20.25 -25.42
CA GLY A 218 -0.98 21.59 -25.72
C GLY A 218 -1.57 22.33 -24.54
N GLY A 219 -1.31 21.87 -23.31
CA GLY A 219 -1.81 22.43 -22.05
C GLY A 219 -3.05 21.70 -21.54
N PHE A 220 -3.51 22.11 -20.35
CA PHE A 220 -4.61 21.44 -19.63
C PHE A 220 -5.92 21.39 -20.46
N SER A 221 -6.34 22.51 -21.08
CA SER A 221 -7.58 22.57 -21.87
C SER A 221 -7.49 21.66 -23.09
N ALA A 222 -6.44 21.82 -23.91
CA ALA A 222 -6.25 21.03 -25.11
C ALA A 222 -6.18 19.53 -24.82
N ALA A 223 -5.44 19.12 -23.78
CA ALA A 223 -5.36 17.74 -23.34
C ALA A 223 -6.72 17.18 -22.91
N SER A 224 -7.54 18.01 -22.25
CA SER A 224 -8.88 17.62 -21.80
C SER A 224 -9.89 17.55 -22.93
N GLU A 225 -9.79 18.43 -23.94
CA GLU A 225 -10.62 18.42 -25.14
C GLU A 225 -10.33 17.22 -26.04
N MET A 226 -9.08 16.80 -26.14
CA MET A 226 -8.68 15.59 -26.88
C MET A 226 -9.18 14.29 -26.22
N ALA A 227 -9.38 14.29 -24.90
CA ALA A 227 -9.78 13.10 -24.18
C ALA A 227 -11.23 12.69 -24.52
N ASN A 228 -11.54 11.41 -24.31
CA ASN A 228 -12.87 10.89 -24.56
C ASN A 228 -13.92 11.58 -23.66
N SER A 229 -14.79 12.37 -24.25
CA SER A 229 -15.83 13.15 -23.54
C SER A 229 -16.78 12.31 -22.69
N ALA A 230 -17.09 11.07 -23.11
CA ALA A 230 -17.89 10.14 -22.32
C ALA A 230 -17.24 9.75 -20.99
N LYS A 231 -15.93 9.91 -20.86
CA LYS A 231 -15.16 9.64 -19.64
C LYS A 231 -14.90 10.90 -18.79
N ALA A 232 -15.37 12.07 -19.25
CA ALA A 232 -15.28 13.32 -18.50
C ALA A 232 -16.25 13.39 -17.31
N VAL A 233 -17.21 12.46 -17.25
CA VAL A 233 -18.23 12.38 -16.20
C VAL A 233 -18.23 11.00 -15.54
N ARG A 234 -18.79 10.93 -14.33
CA ARG A 234 -18.95 9.65 -13.61
C ARG A 234 -20.09 8.82 -14.20
N GLU A 235 -21.17 9.47 -14.59
CA GLU A 235 -22.38 8.85 -15.12
C GLU A 235 -22.07 7.97 -16.33
N GLY A 236 -22.70 6.79 -16.37
CA GLY A 236 -22.44 5.77 -17.41
C GLY A 236 -21.15 4.97 -17.25
N ASN A 237 -20.19 5.44 -16.42
CA ASN A 237 -18.91 4.75 -16.21
C ASN A 237 -18.81 4.06 -14.85
N ILE A 238 -19.37 4.69 -13.79
CA ILE A 238 -19.35 4.17 -12.41
C ILE A 238 -20.73 4.41 -11.81
N SER A 239 -21.41 3.34 -11.37
CA SER A 239 -22.72 3.47 -10.72
C SER A 239 -22.62 4.17 -9.37
N GLU A 240 -23.72 4.74 -8.88
CA GLU A 240 -23.75 5.45 -7.60
C GLU A 240 -23.42 4.53 -6.42
N LEU A 241 -24.00 3.33 -6.39
CA LEU A 241 -23.73 2.35 -5.35
C LEU A 241 -22.28 1.87 -5.37
N GLN A 242 -21.72 1.65 -6.54
CA GLN A 242 -20.29 1.32 -6.69
C GLN A 242 -19.41 2.45 -6.18
N PHE A 243 -19.74 3.69 -6.55
CA PHE A 243 -18.98 4.88 -6.12
C PHE A 243 -19.01 5.05 -4.60
N LEU A 244 -20.20 5.01 -3.98
CA LEU A 244 -20.35 5.18 -2.53
C LEU A 244 -19.72 4.01 -1.75
N SER A 245 -19.86 2.78 -2.24
CA SER A 245 -19.30 1.60 -1.58
C SER A 245 -17.77 1.57 -1.58
N TYR A 246 -17.11 2.31 -2.48
CA TYR A 246 -15.66 2.44 -2.48
C TYR A 246 -15.13 3.10 -1.19
N MET A 247 -15.92 3.96 -0.52
CA MET A 247 -15.51 4.62 0.73
C MET A 247 -15.12 3.65 1.86
N PHE A 248 -15.52 2.39 1.77
CA PHE A 248 -15.10 1.36 2.73
C PHE A 248 -13.63 0.92 2.53
N ILE A 249 -13.11 0.97 1.30
CA ILE A 249 -11.75 0.48 0.98
C ILE A 249 -10.65 1.25 1.74
N PRO A 250 -10.67 2.60 1.81
CA PRO A 250 -9.67 3.35 2.57
C PRO A 250 -9.64 3.07 4.08
N LEU A 251 -10.69 2.44 4.66
CA LEU A 251 -10.65 1.97 6.06
C LEU A 251 -9.56 0.92 6.31
N SER A 252 -9.05 0.29 5.24
CA SER A 252 -7.93 -0.66 5.28
C SER A 252 -6.69 -0.14 6.01
N VAL A 253 -6.43 1.17 5.97
CA VAL A 253 -5.28 1.79 6.65
C VAL A 253 -5.28 1.61 8.16
N ALA A 254 -6.43 1.32 8.77
CA ALA A 254 -6.54 0.98 10.19
C ALA A 254 -5.99 -0.42 10.51
N MET A 255 -5.96 -1.30 9.51
CA MET A 255 -5.57 -2.71 9.67
C MET A 255 -4.25 -3.06 8.99
N PHE A 256 -3.65 -2.16 8.24
CA PHE A 256 -2.33 -2.41 7.65
C PHE A 256 -1.25 -2.58 8.72
N PRO A 257 -0.57 -3.74 8.81
CA PRO A 257 0.46 -3.96 9.82
C PRO A 257 1.60 -2.95 9.80
N HIS A 258 2.04 -2.54 8.61
CA HIS A 258 3.11 -1.57 8.44
C HIS A 258 2.70 -0.15 8.88
N LEU A 259 1.43 0.25 8.73
CA LEU A 259 0.95 1.53 9.25
C LEU A 259 0.82 1.50 10.77
N PHE A 260 0.30 0.41 11.34
CA PHE A 260 0.29 0.22 12.79
C PHE A 260 1.71 0.38 13.36
N GLN A 261 2.70 -0.27 12.75
CA GLN A 261 4.09 -0.19 13.16
C GLN A 261 4.64 1.24 13.03
N ASN A 262 4.34 1.94 11.92
CA ASN A 262 4.72 3.34 11.72
C ASN A 262 4.13 4.26 12.79
N PHE A 263 2.87 4.10 13.19
CA PHE A 263 2.29 4.87 14.29
C PHE A 263 3.09 4.71 15.59
N LEU A 264 3.54 3.49 15.88
CA LEU A 264 4.32 3.21 17.09
C LEU A 264 5.72 3.83 17.10
N THR A 265 6.27 4.23 15.96
CA THR A 265 7.58 4.90 15.88
C THR A 265 7.56 6.34 16.38
N SER A 266 6.37 6.95 16.48
CA SER A 266 6.21 8.35 16.86
C SER A 266 6.72 8.64 18.27
N LYS A 267 7.50 9.73 18.42
CA LYS A 267 8.00 10.21 19.71
C LYS A 267 6.88 10.68 20.63
N ASN A 268 5.87 11.39 20.07
CA ASN A 268 4.76 11.93 20.84
C ASN A 268 3.48 12.09 20.01
N SER A 269 2.34 12.31 20.69
CA SER A 269 1.02 12.47 20.06
C SER A 269 0.90 13.73 19.18
N LYS A 270 1.66 14.79 19.47
CA LYS A 270 1.62 16.04 18.72
C LYS A 270 2.09 15.84 17.27
N ASN A 271 2.94 14.83 17.01
CA ASN A 271 3.42 14.51 15.68
C ASN A 271 2.28 14.15 14.71
N PHE A 272 1.17 13.61 15.21
CA PHE A 272 0.01 13.27 14.39
C PHE A 272 -0.71 14.49 13.81
N LYS A 273 -0.65 15.66 14.47
CA LYS A 273 -1.31 16.89 13.96
C LYS A 273 -0.81 17.28 12.58
N PHE A 274 0.50 17.24 12.36
CA PHE A 274 1.09 17.56 11.06
C PHE A 274 0.62 16.58 9.99
N MET A 275 0.62 15.28 10.30
CA MET A 275 0.19 14.22 9.39
C MET A 275 -1.30 14.39 8.99
N LEU A 276 -2.18 14.74 9.93
CA LEU A 276 -3.62 14.91 9.67
C LEU A 276 -3.91 16.00 8.63
N ILE A 277 -3.10 17.06 8.60
CA ILE A 277 -3.27 18.17 7.65
C ILE A 277 -2.53 17.88 6.33
N ALA A 278 -1.28 17.45 6.43
CA ALA A 278 -0.43 17.27 5.27
C ALA A 278 -0.83 16.08 4.39
N HIS A 279 -1.35 15.00 5.00
CA HIS A 279 -1.69 13.77 4.27
C HIS A 279 -2.77 13.97 3.19
N PRO A 280 -3.96 14.54 3.46
CA PRO A 280 -4.98 14.75 2.44
C PRO A 280 -4.50 15.69 1.33
N ILE A 281 -3.73 16.73 1.65
CA ILE A 281 -3.16 17.64 0.66
C ILE A 281 -2.20 16.87 -0.26
N SER A 282 -1.31 16.07 0.31
CA SER A 282 -0.34 15.28 -0.45
C SER A 282 -1.00 14.17 -1.30
N ILE A 283 -2.12 13.60 -0.85
CA ILE A 283 -2.96 12.71 -1.65
C ILE A 283 -3.44 13.44 -2.92
N MET A 284 -3.96 14.67 -2.79
CA MET A 284 -4.42 15.43 -3.95
C MET A 284 -3.26 15.74 -4.91
N VAL A 285 -2.13 16.20 -4.39
CA VAL A 285 -0.92 16.49 -5.20
C VAL A 285 -0.42 15.28 -5.97
N THR A 286 -0.60 14.07 -5.43
CA THR A 286 -0.14 12.83 -6.10
C THR A 286 -1.20 12.27 -7.05
N TRP A 287 -2.44 12.17 -6.62
CA TRP A 287 -3.47 11.43 -7.39
C TRP A 287 -4.16 12.24 -8.47
N ILE A 288 -4.33 13.57 -8.29
CA ILE A 288 -4.88 14.40 -9.36
C ILE A 288 -4.07 14.29 -10.65
N PRO A 289 -2.73 14.47 -10.62
CA PRO A 289 -1.90 14.26 -11.80
C PRO A 289 -2.07 12.88 -12.45
N CYS A 290 -2.02 11.81 -11.65
CA CYS A 290 -2.13 10.44 -12.16
C CYS A 290 -3.48 10.18 -12.84
N ILE A 291 -4.58 10.66 -12.25
CA ILE A 291 -5.94 10.48 -12.78
C ILE A 291 -6.13 11.30 -14.06
N LEU A 292 -5.64 12.54 -14.09
CA LEU A 292 -5.72 13.37 -15.29
C LEU A 292 -4.89 12.80 -16.44
N ILE A 293 -3.67 12.32 -16.18
CA ILE A 293 -2.86 11.65 -17.20
C ILE A 293 -3.61 10.42 -17.75
N GLY A 294 -4.25 9.63 -16.89
CA GLY A 294 -5.04 8.48 -17.30
C GLY A 294 -6.26 8.86 -18.14
N TYR A 295 -6.97 9.92 -17.77
CA TYR A 295 -8.09 10.47 -18.51
C TYR A 295 -7.63 11.01 -19.88
N TRP A 296 -6.59 11.84 -19.94
CA TRP A 296 -6.06 12.38 -21.19
C TRP A 296 -5.57 11.29 -22.14
N ALA A 297 -5.00 10.21 -21.61
CA ALA A 297 -4.54 9.05 -22.39
C ALA A 297 -5.65 8.42 -23.24
N THR A 298 -6.92 8.64 -22.90
CA THR A 298 -8.07 8.06 -23.64
C THR A 298 -8.24 8.62 -25.06
N GLY A 299 -7.70 9.80 -25.34
CA GLY A 299 -7.77 10.44 -26.64
C GLY A 299 -6.44 11.07 -27.09
N ALA A 300 -5.36 10.90 -26.31
CA ALA A 300 -4.08 11.52 -26.61
C ALA A 300 -3.46 10.99 -27.91
N LEU A 301 -3.08 11.90 -28.80
CA LEU A 301 -2.42 11.64 -30.06
C LEU A 301 -0.93 11.96 -30.00
N MET A 302 -0.14 11.27 -30.79
CA MET A 302 1.28 11.61 -30.95
C MET A 302 1.41 13.00 -31.57
N PRO A 303 2.24 13.90 -31.04
CA PRO A 303 2.38 15.26 -31.54
C PRO A 303 2.59 15.32 -33.04
N GLY A 304 1.73 16.08 -33.75
CA GLY A 304 1.79 16.23 -35.21
C GLY A 304 1.28 15.05 -36.01
N THR A 305 0.57 14.10 -35.41
CA THR A 305 -0.01 12.94 -36.13
C THR A 305 -1.43 12.64 -35.61
N GLU A 306 -2.17 11.80 -36.33
CA GLU A 306 -3.46 11.25 -35.87
C GLU A 306 -3.32 9.90 -35.14
N THR A 307 -2.10 9.48 -34.85
CA THR A 307 -1.83 8.18 -34.23
C THR A 307 -2.01 8.27 -32.72
N SER A 308 -2.83 7.39 -32.14
CA SER A 308 -3.00 7.30 -30.68
C SER A 308 -1.67 6.96 -29.97
N ILE A 309 -1.38 7.66 -28.87
CA ILE A 309 -0.22 7.37 -28.02
C ILE A 309 -0.35 5.98 -27.39
N ILE A 310 -1.56 5.61 -26.96
CA ILE A 310 -1.82 4.33 -26.32
C ILE A 310 -2.26 3.32 -27.39
N PRO A 311 -1.48 2.25 -27.63
CA PRO A 311 -1.90 1.19 -28.53
C PRO A 311 -3.20 0.51 -28.05
N ALA A 312 -4.09 0.13 -28.96
CA ALA A 312 -5.39 -0.48 -28.64
C ALA A 312 -5.28 -1.73 -27.74
N ALA A 313 -4.22 -2.52 -27.88
CA ALA A 313 -3.96 -3.71 -27.09
C ALA A 313 -3.17 -3.44 -25.79
N ALA A 314 -2.93 -2.17 -25.43
CA ALA A 314 -2.14 -1.85 -24.25
C ALA A 314 -2.94 -2.14 -22.97
N SER A 315 -2.28 -2.79 -22.01
CA SER A 315 -2.84 -2.96 -20.66
C SER A 315 -3.02 -1.61 -19.97
N PRO A 316 -4.11 -1.38 -19.24
CA PRO A 316 -4.26 -0.19 -18.39
C PRO A 316 -3.08 0.06 -17.45
N ASN A 317 -2.43 -0.99 -16.97
CA ASN A 317 -1.24 -0.88 -16.12
C ASN A 317 -0.04 -0.21 -16.84
N ALA A 318 0.04 -0.26 -18.15
CA ALA A 318 1.14 0.32 -18.93
C ALA A 318 0.92 1.80 -19.31
N VAL A 319 -0.29 2.33 -19.13
CA VAL A 319 -0.69 3.67 -19.62
C VAL A 319 0.26 4.76 -19.11
N LEU A 320 0.53 4.83 -17.81
CA LEU A 320 1.43 5.84 -17.24
C LEU A 320 2.83 5.74 -17.85
N GLY A 321 3.37 4.53 -17.95
CA GLY A 321 4.71 4.29 -18.52
C GLY A 321 4.78 4.68 -20.00
N ILE A 322 3.75 4.36 -20.78
CA ILE A 322 3.68 4.71 -22.21
C ILE A 322 3.59 6.23 -22.39
N MET A 323 2.72 6.92 -21.63
CA MET A 323 2.58 8.39 -21.70
C MET A 323 3.90 9.07 -21.37
N VAL A 324 4.57 8.65 -20.28
CA VAL A 324 5.90 9.17 -19.92
C VAL A 324 6.93 8.84 -21.00
N GLY A 325 6.99 7.60 -21.48
CA GLY A 325 7.98 7.16 -22.47
C GLY A 325 7.85 7.86 -23.81
N LYS A 326 6.62 8.20 -24.25
CA LYS A 326 6.35 8.82 -25.55
C LYS A 326 6.41 10.35 -25.52
N LEU A 327 6.04 10.99 -24.41
CA LEU A 327 5.91 12.44 -24.32
C LEU A 327 7.09 13.11 -23.60
N SER A 328 8.04 12.35 -23.03
CA SER A 328 9.22 12.91 -22.36
C SER A 328 10.52 12.64 -23.12
N THR A 329 11.55 13.45 -22.84
CA THR A 329 12.91 13.12 -23.29
C THR A 329 13.46 11.93 -22.50
N PRO A 330 14.45 11.18 -23.03
CA PRO A 330 15.03 10.05 -22.31
C PRO A 330 15.54 10.36 -20.89
N ILE A 331 16.08 11.56 -20.68
CA ILE A 331 16.54 11.99 -19.35
C ILE A 331 15.35 12.15 -18.40
N ILE A 332 14.32 12.87 -18.83
CA ILE A 332 13.15 13.14 -18.02
C ILE A 332 12.36 11.85 -17.77
N GLY A 333 12.21 10.99 -18.77
CA GLY A 333 11.59 9.68 -18.61
C GLY A 333 12.30 8.80 -17.58
N GLY A 334 13.65 8.88 -17.52
CA GLY A 334 14.44 8.21 -16.50
C GLY A 334 14.23 8.78 -15.09
N LEU A 335 14.19 10.11 -14.95
CA LEU A 335 13.92 10.78 -13.68
C LEU A 335 12.51 10.50 -13.15
N VAL A 336 11.50 10.60 -14.02
CA VAL A 336 10.11 10.24 -13.66
C VAL A 336 10.02 8.74 -13.31
N GLY A 337 10.75 7.90 -14.04
CA GLY A 337 10.89 6.48 -13.74
C GLY A 337 11.44 6.22 -12.35
N ALA A 338 12.50 6.92 -11.98
CA ALA A 338 13.03 6.88 -10.63
C ALA A 338 12.00 7.32 -9.59
N GLY A 339 11.20 8.36 -9.88
CA GLY A 339 10.12 8.82 -9.01
C GLY A 339 9.00 7.77 -8.81
N VAL A 340 8.56 7.12 -9.87
CA VAL A 340 7.54 6.06 -9.77
C VAL A 340 8.08 4.86 -8.99
N LEU A 341 9.34 4.46 -9.23
CA LEU A 341 9.98 3.41 -8.44
C LEU A 341 10.16 3.82 -6.98
N ALA A 342 10.45 5.09 -6.70
CA ALA A 342 10.52 5.62 -5.34
C ALA A 342 9.21 5.41 -4.57
N ALA A 343 8.07 5.75 -5.16
CA ALA A 343 6.76 5.53 -4.56
C ALA A 343 6.49 4.04 -4.30
N ILE A 344 6.81 3.19 -5.25
CA ILE A 344 6.59 1.74 -5.14
C ILE A 344 7.46 1.14 -4.04
N MET A 345 8.76 1.47 -4.03
CA MET A 345 9.73 0.89 -3.10
C MET A 345 9.47 1.34 -1.66
N SER A 346 9.05 2.60 -1.44
CA SER A 346 8.71 3.09 -0.09
C SER A 346 7.59 2.31 0.59
N SER A 347 6.66 1.80 -0.20
CA SER A 347 5.61 0.90 0.27
C SER A 347 6.13 -0.51 0.58
N LEU A 348 6.93 -1.08 -0.33
CA LEU A 348 7.51 -2.42 -0.17
C LEU A 348 8.38 -2.51 1.09
N ASP A 349 9.19 -1.48 1.36
CA ASP A 349 10.09 -1.40 2.51
C ASP A 349 9.34 -1.62 3.83
N SER A 350 8.31 -0.84 4.04
CA SER A 350 7.52 -0.89 5.26
C SER A 350 6.77 -2.22 5.42
N GLN A 351 6.27 -2.78 4.32
CA GLN A 351 5.57 -4.05 4.32
C GLN A 351 6.50 -5.21 4.67
N PHE A 352 7.68 -5.29 4.06
CA PHE A 352 8.66 -6.34 4.34
C PHE A 352 9.16 -6.30 5.78
N VAL A 353 9.49 -5.11 6.30
CA VAL A 353 9.92 -4.98 7.70
C VAL A 353 8.80 -5.38 8.65
N SER A 354 7.56 -5.00 8.35
CA SER A 354 6.40 -5.35 9.17
C SER A 354 6.15 -6.86 9.23
N VAL A 355 6.26 -7.54 8.09
CA VAL A 355 6.13 -9.01 8.01
C VAL A 355 7.19 -9.72 8.86
N GLY A 356 8.44 -9.28 8.77
CA GLY A 356 9.52 -9.82 9.61
C GLY A 356 9.28 -9.57 11.10
N THR A 357 8.77 -8.40 11.45
CA THR A 357 8.42 -8.06 12.85
C THR A 357 7.30 -8.95 13.36
N MET A 358 6.21 -9.11 12.60
CA MET A 358 5.11 -9.99 12.99
C MET A 358 5.58 -11.43 13.17
N PHE A 359 6.40 -11.96 12.25
CA PHE A 359 6.90 -13.32 12.38
C PHE A 359 7.71 -13.52 13.67
N THR A 360 8.67 -12.65 13.91
CA THR A 360 9.57 -12.80 15.06
C THR A 360 8.86 -12.54 16.39
N ARG A 361 7.97 -11.54 16.46
CA ARG A 361 7.27 -11.19 17.69
C ARG A 361 6.07 -12.11 17.96
N ASP A 362 5.27 -12.38 16.92
CA ASP A 362 3.99 -13.04 17.09
C ASP A 362 4.07 -14.56 16.96
N ILE A 363 5.07 -15.09 16.26
CA ILE A 363 5.27 -16.54 16.13
C ILE A 363 6.45 -17.01 16.97
N VAL A 364 7.64 -16.45 16.73
CA VAL A 364 8.86 -16.96 17.35
C VAL A 364 8.89 -16.64 18.85
N ALA A 365 8.87 -15.37 19.24
CA ALA A 365 8.98 -14.97 20.64
C ALA A 365 7.78 -15.45 21.47
N HIS A 366 6.59 -15.50 20.85
CA HIS A 366 5.40 -15.94 21.56
C HIS A 366 5.29 -17.46 21.66
N GLY A 367 5.70 -18.22 20.62
CA GLY A 367 5.63 -19.69 20.59
C GLY A 367 6.75 -20.36 21.34
N PHE A 368 7.97 -19.83 21.29
CA PHE A 368 9.16 -20.45 21.87
C PHE A 368 9.69 -19.78 23.14
N GLY A 369 9.08 -18.64 23.57
CA GLY A 369 9.51 -17.85 24.72
C GLY A 369 10.39 -16.66 24.33
N LYS A 370 10.16 -15.53 25.03
CA LYS A 370 10.83 -14.25 24.71
C LYS A 370 12.34 -14.28 24.96
N ASP A 371 12.78 -15.06 25.92
CA ASP A 371 14.17 -15.09 26.37
C ASP A 371 15.02 -16.20 25.70
N ARG A 372 14.40 -16.98 24.82
CA ARG A 372 15.09 -18.09 24.15
C ARG A 372 16.09 -17.65 23.07
N PHE A 373 15.84 -16.50 22.47
CA PHE A 373 16.66 -15.98 21.36
C PHE A 373 17.25 -14.63 21.72
N SER A 374 18.52 -14.41 21.39
CA SER A 374 19.12 -13.08 21.51
C SER A 374 18.51 -12.10 20.51
N ASP A 375 18.67 -10.79 20.78
CA ASP A 375 18.23 -9.73 19.86
C ASP A 375 18.80 -9.93 18.44
N GLU A 376 20.05 -10.36 18.33
CA GLU A 376 20.69 -10.62 17.05
C GLU A 376 20.04 -11.80 16.32
N GLN A 377 19.75 -12.89 17.02
CA GLN A 377 19.05 -14.05 16.46
C GLN A 377 17.65 -13.68 15.98
N MET A 378 16.93 -12.84 16.74
CA MET A 378 15.61 -12.33 16.34
C MET A 378 15.66 -11.51 15.06
N VAL A 379 16.69 -10.68 14.88
CA VAL A 379 16.91 -9.92 13.65
C VAL A 379 17.22 -10.86 12.46
N TRP A 380 18.03 -11.89 12.66
CA TRP A 380 18.32 -12.86 11.61
C TRP A 380 17.10 -13.70 11.21
N LEU A 381 16.26 -14.09 12.17
CA LEU A 381 14.98 -14.77 11.90
C LEU A 381 14.02 -13.87 11.12
N ALA A 382 13.96 -12.56 11.46
CA ALA A 382 13.19 -11.58 10.68
C ALA A 382 13.68 -11.52 9.22
N ARG A 383 14.98 -11.40 9.01
CA ARG A 383 15.61 -11.36 7.68
C ARG A 383 15.31 -12.62 6.88
N GLY A 384 15.40 -13.80 7.49
CA GLY A 384 15.08 -15.07 6.85
C GLY A 384 13.62 -15.14 6.39
N PHE A 385 12.68 -14.72 7.23
CA PHE A 385 11.26 -14.71 6.89
C PHE A 385 10.93 -13.64 5.83
N ILE A 386 11.54 -12.46 5.91
CA ILE A 386 11.42 -11.44 4.86
C ILE A 386 11.87 -12.00 3.52
N THR A 387 13.04 -12.66 3.48
CA THR A 387 13.56 -13.29 2.26
C THR A 387 12.60 -14.31 1.69
N LEU A 388 12.02 -15.16 2.54
CA LEU A 388 11.02 -16.14 2.13
C LEU A 388 9.79 -15.46 1.48
N ILE A 389 9.26 -14.41 2.09
CA ILE A 389 8.11 -13.66 1.55
C ILE A 389 8.47 -12.98 0.23
N VAL A 390 9.68 -12.42 0.11
CA VAL A 390 10.17 -11.83 -1.15
C VAL A 390 10.23 -12.88 -2.26
N ILE A 391 10.77 -14.06 -1.98
CA ILE A 391 10.83 -15.17 -2.95
C ILE A 391 9.42 -15.59 -3.37
N ILE A 392 8.52 -15.81 -2.41
CA ILE A 392 7.13 -16.18 -2.69
C ILE A 392 6.46 -15.12 -3.55
N THR A 393 6.59 -13.84 -3.19
CA THR A 393 6.01 -12.72 -3.94
C THR A 393 6.60 -12.64 -5.34
N PHE A 394 7.91 -12.78 -5.49
CA PHE A 394 8.58 -12.79 -6.79
C PHE A 394 8.07 -13.93 -7.68
N LEU A 395 7.95 -15.15 -7.16
CA LEU A 395 7.40 -16.28 -7.91
C LEU A 395 5.97 -16.02 -8.40
N PHE A 396 5.14 -15.37 -7.58
CA PHE A 396 3.79 -14.97 -8.00
C PHE A 396 3.80 -13.91 -9.10
N THR A 397 4.84 -13.05 -9.20
CA THR A 397 4.93 -12.10 -10.33
C THR A 397 5.06 -12.81 -11.68
N LEU A 398 5.65 -14.01 -11.72
CA LEU A 398 5.83 -14.79 -12.94
C LEU A 398 4.50 -15.31 -13.51
N ALA A 399 3.48 -15.48 -12.65
CA ALA A 399 2.11 -15.86 -13.06
C ALA A 399 1.36 -14.70 -13.74
N GLN A 400 1.92 -13.49 -13.78
CA GLN A 400 1.38 -12.27 -14.40
C GLN A 400 -0.11 -12.02 -14.08
N PRO A 401 -0.47 -11.77 -12.82
CA PRO A 401 -1.84 -11.42 -12.45
C PRO A 401 -2.30 -10.14 -13.21
N ARG A 402 -3.56 -10.11 -13.59
CA ARG A 402 -4.08 -9.28 -14.68
C ARG A 402 -4.12 -7.78 -14.44
N SER A 403 -4.52 -7.31 -13.24
CA SER A 403 -4.71 -5.87 -12.99
C SER A 403 -4.13 -5.46 -11.62
N VAL A 404 -3.22 -4.49 -11.66
CA VAL A 404 -2.69 -3.83 -10.44
C VAL A 404 -3.81 -3.23 -9.61
N PHE A 405 -4.78 -2.56 -10.26
CA PHE A 405 -5.91 -1.94 -9.57
C PHE A 405 -6.82 -2.99 -8.91
N SER A 406 -7.25 -4.01 -9.66
CA SER A 406 -8.13 -5.07 -9.13
C SER A 406 -7.47 -5.82 -7.97
N LEU A 407 -6.19 -6.18 -8.11
CA LEU A 407 -5.44 -6.87 -7.06
C LEU A 407 -5.36 -6.02 -5.78
N GLY A 408 -5.09 -4.72 -5.92
CA GLY A 408 -5.09 -3.77 -4.81
C GLY A 408 -6.46 -3.66 -4.14
N VAL A 409 -7.55 -3.54 -4.91
CA VAL A 409 -8.92 -3.47 -4.38
C VAL A 409 -9.26 -4.72 -3.56
N TRP A 410 -8.93 -5.92 -4.02
CA TRP A 410 -9.21 -7.16 -3.27
C TRP A 410 -8.39 -7.28 -1.99
N CYS A 411 -7.11 -6.92 -2.04
CA CYS A 411 -6.24 -6.88 -0.88
C CYS A 411 -6.74 -5.88 0.16
N PHE A 412 -6.99 -4.63 -0.27
CA PHE A 412 -7.46 -3.57 0.63
C PHE A 412 -8.85 -3.86 1.19
N SER A 413 -9.73 -4.48 0.40
CA SER A 413 -11.03 -4.95 0.90
C SER A 413 -10.89 -5.97 2.02
N GLY A 414 -9.91 -6.89 1.93
CA GLY A 414 -9.61 -7.83 3.00
C GLY A 414 -9.22 -7.13 4.30
N TYR A 415 -8.33 -6.15 4.24
CA TYR A 415 -7.96 -5.35 5.42
C TYR A 415 -9.11 -4.46 5.91
N ALA A 416 -9.83 -3.78 5.02
CA ALA A 416 -10.93 -2.89 5.35
C ALA A 416 -12.08 -3.63 6.05
N SER A 417 -12.33 -4.88 5.65
CA SER A 417 -13.37 -5.70 6.27
C SER A 417 -13.09 -6.04 7.73
N LEU A 418 -11.83 -5.99 8.17
CA LEU A 418 -11.42 -6.18 9.57
C LEU A 418 -11.45 -4.88 10.39
N PHE A 419 -11.77 -3.73 9.79
CA PHE A 419 -11.89 -2.45 10.51
C PHE A 419 -12.81 -2.50 11.73
N PRO A 420 -14.00 -3.15 11.70
CA PRO A 420 -14.87 -3.22 12.87
C PRO A 420 -14.18 -3.84 14.10
N ILE A 421 -13.25 -4.78 13.91
CA ILE A 421 -12.51 -5.41 15.02
C ILE A 421 -11.57 -4.42 15.69
N VAL A 422 -10.77 -3.67 14.93
CA VAL A 422 -9.84 -2.69 15.51
C VAL A 422 -10.61 -1.56 16.16
N PHE A 423 -11.68 -1.09 15.55
CA PHE A 423 -12.54 -0.05 16.13
C PHE A 423 -13.14 -0.50 17.47
N ALA A 424 -13.75 -1.69 17.50
CA ALA A 424 -14.33 -2.26 18.72
C ALA A 424 -13.27 -2.52 19.81
N THR A 425 -12.07 -2.97 19.42
CA THR A 425 -10.95 -3.19 20.33
C THR A 425 -10.62 -1.95 21.17
N ILE A 426 -10.68 -0.76 20.56
CA ILE A 426 -10.22 0.48 21.20
C ILE A 426 -11.36 1.38 21.70
N TYR A 427 -12.60 1.15 21.28
CA TYR A 427 -13.74 2.01 21.64
C TYR A 427 -14.89 1.29 22.32
N TRP A 428 -15.05 -0.03 22.11
CA TRP A 428 -16.20 -0.77 22.62
C TRP A 428 -15.82 -1.72 23.75
N LYS A 429 -16.23 -1.38 24.98
CA LYS A 429 -15.92 -2.15 26.18
C LYS A 429 -16.50 -3.58 26.13
N ARG A 430 -17.64 -3.76 25.46
CA ARG A 430 -18.43 -4.99 25.49
C ARG A 430 -17.92 -6.08 24.52
N VAL A 431 -17.03 -5.75 23.56
CA VAL A 431 -16.52 -6.72 22.58
C VAL A 431 -15.82 -7.89 23.28
N THR A 432 -16.15 -9.12 22.84
CA THR A 432 -15.73 -10.36 23.52
C THR A 432 -14.75 -11.18 22.68
N LYS A 433 -14.02 -12.09 23.33
CA LYS A 433 -13.12 -13.03 22.65
C LYS A 433 -13.83 -13.92 21.62
N PRO A 434 -14.98 -14.59 21.94
CA PRO A 434 -15.70 -15.37 20.93
C PRO A 434 -16.15 -14.55 19.73
N ALA A 435 -16.59 -13.31 19.97
CA ALA A 435 -17.00 -12.40 18.90
C ALA A 435 -15.84 -12.07 17.94
N ALA A 436 -14.63 -11.83 18.47
CA ALA A 436 -13.46 -11.58 17.65
C ALA A 436 -13.11 -12.78 16.76
N TYR A 437 -13.14 -14.00 17.30
CA TYR A 437 -12.92 -15.22 16.51
C TYR A 437 -13.97 -15.38 15.40
N THR A 438 -15.26 -15.28 15.77
CA THR A 438 -16.35 -15.42 14.80
C THR A 438 -16.26 -14.37 13.70
N ALA A 439 -15.98 -13.11 14.06
CA ALA A 439 -15.85 -12.02 13.10
C ALA A 439 -14.68 -12.25 12.13
N VAL A 440 -13.50 -12.66 12.62
CA VAL A 440 -12.34 -12.94 11.76
C VAL A 440 -12.64 -14.10 10.80
N ILE A 441 -13.16 -15.22 11.32
CA ILE A 441 -13.42 -16.41 10.51
C ILE A 441 -14.54 -16.14 9.49
N ALA A 442 -15.66 -15.56 9.91
CA ALA A 442 -16.77 -15.25 9.01
C ALA A 442 -16.36 -14.28 7.91
N THR A 443 -15.55 -13.27 8.25
CA THR A 443 -15.01 -12.31 7.27
C THR A 443 -14.07 -12.98 6.28
N ALA A 444 -13.17 -13.85 6.75
CA ALA A 444 -12.25 -14.57 5.88
C ALA A 444 -12.98 -15.50 4.92
N VAL A 445 -14.02 -16.20 5.39
CA VAL A 445 -14.87 -17.05 4.56
C VAL A 445 -15.64 -16.20 3.54
N CYS A 446 -16.28 -15.11 3.98
CA CYS A 446 -16.99 -14.19 3.08
C CYS A 446 -16.06 -13.63 2.00
N TRP A 447 -14.85 -13.18 2.38
CA TRP A 447 -13.83 -12.70 1.44
C TRP A 447 -13.48 -13.77 0.41
N PHE A 448 -13.20 -14.99 0.85
CA PHE A 448 -12.82 -16.08 -0.03
C PHE A 448 -13.94 -16.47 -1.01
N LEU A 449 -15.18 -16.55 -0.53
CA LEU A 449 -16.34 -16.89 -1.38
C LEU A 449 -16.58 -15.81 -2.45
N LEU A 450 -16.51 -14.53 -2.09
CA LEU A 450 -16.66 -13.42 -3.03
C LEU A 450 -15.48 -13.32 -4.00
N PHE A 451 -14.25 -13.57 -3.53
CA PHE A 451 -13.06 -13.62 -4.36
C PHE A 451 -13.15 -14.72 -5.42
N ARG A 452 -13.61 -15.92 -5.02
CA ARG A 452 -13.88 -17.01 -5.95
C ARG A 452 -14.99 -16.66 -6.93
N ALA A 453 -16.10 -16.06 -6.47
CA ALA A 453 -17.21 -15.64 -7.33
C ALA A 453 -16.82 -14.57 -8.37
N SER A 454 -15.78 -13.79 -8.09
CA SER A 454 -15.21 -12.81 -9.02
C SER A 454 -14.20 -13.40 -10.02
N ASP A 455 -14.16 -14.72 -10.16
CA ASP A 455 -13.11 -15.43 -10.93
C ASP A 455 -11.69 -15.07 -10.39
N TYR A 456 -11.52 -15.22 -9.07
CA TYR A 456 -10.28 -14.90 -8.37
C TYR A 456 -9.74 -13.50 -8.68
N GLY A 457 -10.65 -12.50 -8.71
CA GLY A 457 -10.35 -11.10 -8.99
C GLY A 457 -10.11 -10.77 -10.47
N ALA A 458 -10.31 -11.73 -11.38
CA ALA A 458 -10.18 -11.49 -12.82
C ALA A 458 -11.33 -10.62 -13.36
N ASN A 459 -12.53 -10.76 -12.81
CA ASN A 459 -13.65 -9.89 -13.12
C ASN A 459 -13.53 -8.56 -12.34
N SER A 460 -12.93 -7.56 -12.98
CA SER A 460 -12.73 -6.22 -12.40
C SER A 460 -14.03 -5.41 -12.23
N SER A 461 -15.15 -5.88 -12.80
CA SER A 461 -16.47 -5.27 -12.72
C SER A 461 -17.40 -6.02 -11.75
N PHE A 462 -16.87 -6.98 -10.96
CA PHE A 462 -17.66 -7.76 -10.02
C PHE A 462 -18.25 -6.89 -8.92
N LEU A 463 -19.58 -6.89 -8.82
CA LEU A 463 -20.36 -6.17 -7.81
C LEU A 463 -21.39 -7.14 -7.17
N VAL A 464 -21.77 -6.86 -5.94
CA VAL A 464 -22.80 -7.59 -5.21
C VAL A 464 -23.95 -6.61 -4.91
N GLY A 465 -25.11 -6.84 -5.55
CA GLY A 465 -26.23 -5.89 -5.43
C GLY A 465 -25.89 -4.46 -5.87
N GLY A 466 -25.03 -4.30 -6.88
CA GLY A 466 -24.56 -3.00 -7.36
C GLY A 466 -23.45 -2.34 -6.50
N MET A 467 -23.09 -2.94 -5.36
CA MET A 467 -22.04 -2.46 -4.44
C MET A 467 -20.74 -3.26 -4.61
N MET A 468 -19.63 -2.65 -4.24
CA MET A 468 -18.34 -3.33 -4.16
C MET A 468 -18.37 -4.42 -3.07
N PRO A 469 -17.68 -5.56 -3.29
CA PRO A 469 -17.66 -6.70 -2.34
C PRO A 469 -17.25 -6.33 -0.91
N VAL A 470 -16.45 -5.31 -0.73
CA VAL A 470 -15.96 -4.83 0.57
C VAL A 470 -17.11 -4.52 1.55
N VAL A 471 -18.25 -4.03 1.06
CA VAL A 471 -19.41 -3.71 1.92
C VAL A 471 -19.97 -4.98 2.58
N MET A 472 -20.10 -6.06 1.81
CA MET A 472 -20.60 -7.34 2.34
C MET A 472 -19.62 -7.94 3.35
N MET A 473 -18.32 -7.89 3.06
CA MET A 473 -17.29 -8.36 3.98
C MET A 473 -17.27 -7.56 5.28
N PHE A 474 -17.33 -6.21 5.17
CA PHE A 474 -17.40 -5.31 6.31
C PHE A 474 -18.66 -5.55 7.17
N ALA A 475 -19.82 -5.66 6.53
CA ALA A 475 -21.08 -5.95 7.21
C ALA A 475 -21.03 -7.32 7.92
N THR A 476 -20.47 -8.35 7.27
CA THR A 476 -20.26 -9.67 7.88
C THR A 476 -19.42 -9.57 9.15
N CYS A 477 -18.32 -8.84 9.11
CA CYS A 477 -17.48 -8.59 10.27
C CYS A 477 -18.23 -7.84 11.39
N ALA A 478 -18.87 -6.73 11.05
CA ALA A 478 -19.56 -5.88 12.02
C ALA A 478 -20.74 -6.60 12.68
N ILE A 479 -21.59 -7.26 11.89
CA ILE A 479 -22.77 -7.96 12.39
C ILE A 479 -22.35 -9.13 13.30
N SER A 480 -21.44 -9.99 12.83
CA SER A 480 -20.97 -11.12 13.64
C SER A 480 -20.29 -10.66 14.93
N LEU A 481 -19.49 -9.59 14.87
CA LEU A 481 -18.84 -9.03 16.04
C LEU A 481 -19.87 -8.51 17.07
N VAL A 482 -20.89 -7.78 16.63
CA VAL A 482 -21.93 -7.23 17.50
C VAL A 482 -22.80 -8.33 18.08
N VAL A 483 -23.38 -9.18 17.23
CA VAL A 483 -24.32 -10.23 17.66
C VAL A 483 -23.66 -11.17 18.67
N VAL A 484 -22.46 -11.67 18.36
CA VAL A 484 -21.78 -12.62 19.26
C VAL A 484 -21.29 -11.92 20.53
N SER A 485 -20.89 -10.65 20.47
CA SER A 485 -20.54 -9.90 21.69
C SER A 485 -21.73 -9.75 22.64
N LEU A 486 -22.94 -9.55 22.14
CA LEU A 486 -24.12 -9.35 22.97
C LEU A 486 -24.55 -10.63 23.70
N VAL A 487 -24.37 -11.80 23.07
CA VAL A 487 -24.82 -13.10 23.61
C VAL A 487 -23.73 -13.86 24.38
N THR A 488 -22.49 -13.35 24.44
CA THR A 488 -21.38 -14.02 25.13
C THR A 488 -20.95 -13.25 26.39
N LYS A 489 -20.19 -13.91 27.29
CA LYS A 489 -19.71 -13.32 28.56
C LYS A 489 -18.83 -12.10 28.29
N ALA A 490 -19.07 -11.02 29.05
CA ALA A 490 -18.28 -9.79 29.00
C ALA A 490 -16.79 -10.04 29.28
N PRO A 491 -15.87 -9.17 28.74
CA PRO A 491 -14.45 -9.22 29.05
C PRO A 491 -14.17 -9.06 30.54
N SER A 492 -12.96 -9.48 30.99
CA SER A 492 -12.53 -9.35 32.39
C SER A 492 -12.43 -7.87 32.81
N ALA A 493 -12.62 -7.60 34.10
CA ALA A 493 -12.47 -6.26 34.68
C ALA A 493 -11.05 -5.71 34.50
N ASP A 494 -10.04 -6.58 34.54
CA ASP A 494 -8.62 -6.21 34.43
C ASP A 494 -8.30 -5.78 32.99
N THR A 495 -8.78 -6.50 31.98
CA THR A 495 -8.69 -6.08 30.59
C THR A 495 -9.38 -4.74 30.35
N LEU A 496 -10.57 -4.55 30.92
CA LEU A 496 -11.28 -3.27 30.78
C LEU A 496 -10.53 -2.11 31.44
N LYS A 497 -9.94 -2.29 32.64
CA LYS A 497 -9.09 -1.26 33.26
C LYS A 497 -7.85 -0.94 32.43
N LYS A 498 -7.23 -1.96 31.82
CA LYS A 498 -6.04 -1.81 30.97
C LYS A 498 -6.32 -1.00 29.69
N PHE A 499 -7.41 -1.29 29.00
CA PHE A 499 -7.75 -0.66 27.72
C PHE A 499 -8.57 0.63 27.86
N PHE A 500 -9.34 0.73 28.91
CA PHE A 500 -10.26 1.84 29.21
C PHE A 500 -10.03 2.35 30.64
N PRO A 501 -8.84 2.89 30.98
CA PRO A 501 -8.59 3.41 32.33
C PRO A 501 -9.61 4.50 32.66
N ALA A 502 -10.01 4.58 33.91
CA ALA A 502 -10.75 5.73 34.42
C ALA A 502 -9.89 6.99 34.20
N LYS A 503 -10.55 8.08 33.80
CA LYS A 503 -9.88 9.37 33.59
C LYS A 503 -9.35 9.91 34.90
#